data_8cb619e1f64c4a06ccb45c156d4d9184
#
_entry.id   8cb619e1f64c4a06ccb45c156d4d9184
#
_cell.length_a   1.000
_cell.length_b   1.000
_cell.length_c   1.000
_cell.angle_alpha   90.00
_cell.angle_beta   90.00
_cell.angle_gamma   90.00
#
_symmetry.space_group_name_H-M   'P 1'
#
loop_
_entity.id
_entity.type
_entity.pdbx_description
1 polymer ?
#
loop_
_entity_poly.entity_id
_entity_poly.type
_entity_poly.pdbx_seq_one_letter_code
_entity_poly.pdbx_strand_id
1 'polypeptide(L)'
;MTRLIDRIRRGVTLSLVVGLTAVGAVACSSGGTVQTPSTVSGAPGGKLTIGISFDQPGLGLRDGDTYSGFDVLTATYVAQALGVPKENITWQRADPAEREQLLQDGDVDLVFSTYSITDERKQQVDFAGPYFLAHQDLLVRRNETDITGPDTLDGRVLCSVTGTTSSAYVTANFLGNIQLVEKPRFSDCVAALANSEVDAVTTDDVILAGFAAQPEYKGKLKVVGKGFTDEYYGVGVPKGDAEMVAKVNAALQQYISDGSWRAALDQTVGPSGYSIPSPPTPGSV
;
A
#
# COMPACT_ATOMS: atom_id res chain seq x y z
N MET A 1 54.13 34.72 16.00
CA MET A 1 55.40 34.13 16.48
C MET A 1 55.49 32.75 15.87
N THR A 2 56.10 32.58 14.83
CA THR A 2 57.52 32.35 14.55
C THR A 2 57.82 30.85 14.44
N ARG A 3 58.06 30.47 13.21
CA ARG A 3 59.24 29.75 12.66
C ARG A 3 59.18 28.24 12.75
N LEU A 4 59.69 27.47 11.90
CA LEU A 4 60.35 27.50 10.59
C LEU A 4 61.06 26.15 10.41
N ILE A 5 60.97 25.55 9.21
CA ILE A 5 62.05 24.94 8.40
C ILE A 5 62.87 23.80 9.07
N ASP A 6 63.07 22.62 8.41
CA ASP A 6 64.06 22.29 7.39
C ASP A 6 63.97 20.79 7.03
N ARG A 7 63.92 20.39 5.79
CA ARG A 7 64.96 19.97 4.83
C ARG A 7 65.85 18.78 5.29
N ILE A 8 65.97 17.74 4.50
CA ILE A 8 67.08 17.41 3.60
C ILE A 8 67.11 15.87 3.27
N ARG A 9 66.99 15.52 2.03
CA ARG A 9 67.91 14.95 1.02
C ARG A 9 68.28 13.47 1.00
N ARG A 10 68.02 12.92 -0.16
CA ARG A 10 68.92 12.08 -1.04
C ARG A 10 69.14 10.62 -0.70
N GLY A 11 68.91 9.82 -1.76
CA GLY A 11 69.52 8.51 -1.98
C GLY A 11 69.01 7.87 -3.25
N VAL A 12 69.65 8.13 -4.37
CA VAL A 12 69.50 7.44 -5.67
C VAL A 12 70.24 6.13 -5.62
N THR A 13 69.61 5.02 -6.04
CA THR A 13 70.32 3.88 -6.63
C THR A 13 69.52 3.27 -7.77
N LEU A 14 70.11 3.31 -8.89
CA LEU A 14 69.75 2.81 -10.21
C LEU A 14 70.11 1.31 -10.28
N SER A 15 69.15 0.45 -10.65
CA SER A 15 69.49 -0.88 -11.17
C SER A 15 68.50 -1.22 -12.31
N LEU A 16 69.07 -1.36 -13.46
CA LEU A 16 68.50 -1.72 -14.74
C LEU A 16 68.45 -3.22 -14.85
N VAL A 17 67.31 -3.86 -15.09
CA VAL A 17 67.23 -5.17 -15.75
C VAL A 17 66.09 -5.20 -16.77
N VAL A 18 66.46 -5.51 -17.96
CA VAL A 18 65.68 -5.68 -19.20
C VAL A 18 64.88 -6.99 -19.14
N GLY A 19 63.68 -6.99 -19.67
CA GLY A 19 63.11 -8.23 -20.15
C GLY A 19 61.61 -8.35 -20.29
N LEU A 20 61.19 -8.32 -21.51
CA LEU A 20 60.08 -9.00 -22.18
C LEU A 20 58.67 -8.39 -22.14
N THR A 21 58.30 -8.00 -23.32
CA THR A 21 56.99 -7.59 -23.81
C THR A 21 55.89 -8.65 -23.67
N ALA A 22 54.76 -8.29 -23.06
CA ALA A 22 53.47 -8.89 -23.32
C ALA A 22 52.44 -7.80 -23.49
N VAL A 23 51.92 -7.69 -24.70
CA VAL A 23 50.82 -6.80 -25.08
C VAL A 23 49.54 -7.35 -24.43
N GLY A 24 49.03 -6.66 -23.43
CA GLY A 24 47.74 -6.93 -22.83
C GLY A 24 46.85 -5.67 -23.04
N ALA A 25 45.81 -5.80 -23.82
CA ALA A 25 44.81 -4.76 -24.04
C ALA A 25 44.15 -4.37 -22.73
N VAL A 26 44.33 -3.12 -22.28
CA VAL A 26 43.55 -2.54 -21.16
C VAL A 26 42.25 -2.05 -21.74
N ALA A 27 41.20 -2.84 -21.54
CA ALA A 27 39.83 -2.35 -21.65
C ALA A 27 39.52 -1.52 -20.42
N CYS A 28 39.38 -0.22 -20.55
CA CYS A 28 38.79 0.67 -19.56
C CYS A 28 37.33 0.31 -19.41
N SER A 29 36.99 -0.50 -18.42
CA SER A 29 35.62 -0.66 -17.94
C SER A 29 35.36 0.43 -16.92
N SER A 30 34.65 1.48 -17.33
CA SER A 30 33.99 2.41 -16.43
C SER A 30 32.89 1.64 -15.71
N GLY A 31 33.14 1.29 -14.45
CA GLY A 31 32.16 0.65 -13.59
C GLY A 31 31.03 1.60 -13.22
N GLY A 32 30.02 1.68 -14.07
CA GLY A 32 28.69 2.08 -13.65
C GLY A 32 28.09 0.90 -12.91
N THR A 33 27.87 1.02 -11.62
CA THR A 33 27.00 0.10 -10.87
C THR A 33 25.59 0.27 -11.42
N VAL A 34 25.24 -0.54 -12.41
CA VAL A 34 23.84 -0.78 -12.78
C VAL A 34 23.26 -1.55 -11.59
N GLN A 35 22.46 -0.87 -10.77
CA GLN A 35 21.55 -1.55 -9.87
C GLN A 35 20.62 -2.39 -10.74
N THR A 36 20.84 -3.67 -10.78
CA THR A 36 19.89 -4.61 -11.33
C THR A 36 18.64 -4.52 -10.47
N PRO A 37 17.44 -4.27 -11.04
CA PRO A 37 16.22 -4.41 -10.30
C PRO A 37 16.20 -5.82 -9.68
N SER A 38 15.84 -5.92 -8.40
CA SER A 38 15.71 -7.17 -7.68
C SER A 38 14.65 -8.01 -8.40
N THR A 39 15.07 -8.90 -9.28
CA THR A 39 14.18 -9.87 -9.87
C THR A 39 13.72 -10.79 -8.74
N VAL A 40 12.45 -10.66 -8.34
CA VAL A 40 11.81 -11.66 -7.49
C VAL A 40 11.89 -12.97 -8.24
N SER A 41 12.87 -13.78 -7.88
CA SER A 41 13.02 -15.12 -8.43
C SER A 41 11.89 -15.97 -7.86
N GLY A 42 10.86 -16.23 -8.66
CA GLY A 42 9.77 -17.15 -8.35
C GLY A 42 10.25 -18.60 -8.26
N ALA A 43 11.36 -18.84 -7.58
CA ALA A 43 11.81 -20.18 -7.24
C ALA A 43 10.95 -20.70 -6.07
N PRO A 44 10.52 -21.97 -6.08
CA PRO A 44 9.82 -22.58 -4.96
C PRO A 44 10.63 -22.38 -3.67
N GLY A 45 10.02 -21.75 -2.65
CA GLY A 45 10.67 -21.42 -1.38
C GLY A 45 11.29 -20.01 -1.30
N GLY A 46 11.03 -19.11 -2.26
CA GLY A 46 11.42 -17.68 -2.19
C GLY A 46 10.87 -16.96 -0.98
N LYS A 47 11.25 -15.69 -0.81
CA LYS A 47 10.71 -14.78 0.20
C LYS A 47 10.00 -13.62 -0.48
N LEU A 48 8.97 -13.07 0.15
CA LEU A 48 8.30 -11.85 -0.27
C LEU A 48 8.16 -10.89 0.92
N THR A 49 8.46 -9.62 0.69
CA THR A 49 8.07 -8.54 1.59
C THR A 49 6.80 -7.90 1.03
N ILE A 50 5.71 -7.96 1.79
CA ILE A 50 4.40 -7.49 1.34
C ILE A 50 3.94 -6.34 2.22
N GLY A 51 3.65 -5.20 1.58
CA GLY A 51 3.06 -4.04 2.21
C GLY A 51 1.57 -4.24 2.43
N ILE A 52 1.12 -4.05 3.67
CA ILE A 52 -0.30 -4.05 4.06
C ILE A 52 -0.59 -2.88 4.99
N SER A 53 -1.84 -2.46 5.10
CA SER A 53 -2.27 -1.62 6.21
C SER A 53 -2.13 -2.38 7.53
N PHE A 54 -1.74 -1.67 8.61
CA PHE A 54 -1.73 -2.21 9.96
C PHE A 54 -2.91 -1.69 10.80
N ASP A 55 -3.79 -0.89 10.21
CA ASP A 55 -4.77 -0.04 10.89
C ASP A 55 -6.22 -0.22 10.38
N GLN A 56 -6.50 -1.26 9.58
CA GLN A 56 -7.82 -1.45 8.96
C GLN A 56 -8.46 -2.76 9.43
N PRO A 57 -9.37 -2.71 10.44
CA PRO A 57 -10.08 -3.89 10.92
C PRO A 57 -10.86 -4.60 9.80
N GLY A 58 -10.67 -5.91 9.67
CA GLY A 58 -11.29 -6.73 8.63
C GLY A 58 -10.56 -6.73 7.29
N LEU A 59 -9.59 -5.85 7.06
CA LEU A 59 -8.83 -5.71 5.80
C LEU A 59 -7.34 -5.96 6.01
N GLY A 60 -6.60 -4.99 6.53
CA GLY A 60 -5.21 -5.12 6.91
C GLY A 60 -5.01 -4.63 8.35
N LEU A 61 -4.89 -5.55 9.29
CA LEU A 61 -4.75 -5.24 10.69
C LEU A 61 -3.58 -5.99 11.31
N ARG A 62 -2.77 -5.26 12.10
CA ARG A 62 -1.78 -5.85 12.98
C ARG A 62 -2.20 -5.74 14.44
N ASP A 63 -2.23 -6.88 15.13
CA ASP A 63 -2.43 -6.96 16.59
C ASP A 63 -1.27 -7.76 17.18
N GLY A 64 -0.37 -7.07 17.88
CA GLY A 64 0.89 -7.64 18.34
C GLY A 64 1.72 -8.19 17.16
N ASP A 65 1.93 -9.51 17.16
CA ASP A 65 2.63 -10.23 16.09
C ASP A 65 1.69 -10.93 15.10
N THR A 66 0.37 -10.68 15.22
CA THR A 66 -0.65 -11.28 14.36
C THR A 66 -1.10 -10.30 13.29
N TYR A 67 -1.17 -10.79 12.05
CA TYR A 67 -1.70 -10.05 10.91
C TYR A 67 -2.98 -10.72 10.45
N SER A 68 -4.03 -9.94 10.17
CA SER A 68 -5.35 -10.45 9.84
C SER A 68 -6.12 -9.53 8.89
N GLY A 69 -7.14 -10.09 8.25
CA GLY A 69 -8.03 -9.35 7.36
C GLY A 69 -7.96 -9.83 5.91
N PHE A 70 -8.81 -9.25 5.08
CA PHE A 70 -8.99 -9.67 3.68
C PHE A 70 -7.73 -9.45 2.85
N ASP A 71 -7.05 -8.30 3.00
CA ASP A 71 -5.79 -8.02 2.30
C ASP A 71 -4.71 -9.03 2.67
N VAL A 72 -4.63 -9.40 3.97
CA VAL A 72 -3.66 -10.42 4.44
C VAL A 72 -3.96 -11.80 3.84
N LEU A 73 -5.24 -12.21 3.79
CA LEU A 73 -5.62 -13.49 3.20
C LEU A 73 -5.40 -13.49 1.67
N THR A 74 -5.75 -12.41 0.98
CA THR A 74 -5.52 -12.25 -0.46
C THR A 74 -4.02 -12.29 -0.77
N ALA A 75 -3.21 -11.54 -0.05
CA ALA A 75 -1.76 -11.53 -0.20
C ALA A 75 -1.13 -12.90 0.06
N THR A 76 -1.59 -13.60 1.10
CA THR A 76 -1.13 -14.96 1.42
C THR A 76 -1.46 -15.94 0.30
N TYR A 77 -2.68 -15.89 -0.24
CA TYR A 77 -3.09 -16.73 -1.37
C TYR A 77 -2.21 -16.47 -2.61
N VAL A 78 -2.04 -15.19 -2.96
CA VAL A 78 -1.20 -14.80 -4.10
C VAL A 78 0.25 -15.26 -3.89
N ALA A 79 0.84 -15.05 -2.71
CA ALA A 79 2.19 -15.50 -2.40
C ALA A 79 2.34 -17.02 -2.59
N GLN A 80 1.38 -17.81 -2.10
CA GLN A 80 1.38 -19.26 -2.29
C GLN A 80 1.26 -19.67 -3.76
N ALA A 81 0.41 -18.99 -4.54
CA ALA A 81 0.32 -19.20 -5.98
C ALA A 81 1.62 -18.87 -6.74
N LEU A 82 2.40 -17.91 -6.21
CA LEU A 82 3.74 -17.57 -6.68
C LEU A 82 4.83 -18.53 -6.20
N GLY A 83 4.48 -19.56 -5.41
CA GLY A 83 5.42 -20.55 -4.88
C GLY A 83 6.11 -20.12 -3.57
N VAL A 84 5.64 -19.07 -2.92
CA VAL A 84 6.19 -18.57 -1.65
C VAL A 84 5.29 -19.03 -0.50
N PRO A 85 5.77 -19.89 0.42
CA PRO A 85 4.99 -20.33 1.56
C PRO A 85 4.75 -19.17 2.54
N LYS A 86 3.64 -19.22 3.28
CA LYS A 86 3.20 -18.13 4.16
C LYS A 86 4.23 -17.72 5.22
N GLU A 87 5.02 -18.66 5.70
CA GLU A 87 6.11 -18.43 6.67
C GLU A 87 7.28 -17.64 6.10
N ASN A 88 7.34 -17.52 4.78
CA ASN A 88 8.36 -16.75 4.06
C ASN A 88 7.86 -15.35 3.65
N ILE A 89 6.69 -14.95 4.13
CA ILE A 89 6.15 -13.60 3.94
C ILE A 89 6.64 -12.71 5.09
N THR A 90 7.28 -11.61 4.74
CA THR A 90 7.57 -10.51 5.68
C THR A 90 6.51 -9.44 5.48
N TRP A 91 5.80 -9.09 6.54
CA TRP A 91 4.79 -8.03 6.48
C TRP A 91 5.42 -6.69 6.79
N GLN A 92 5.21 -5.72 5.89
CA GLN A 92 5.67 -4.35 6.03
C GLN A 92 4.45 -3.44 6.16
N ARG A 93 4.53 -2.42 7.03
CA ARG A 93 3.50 -1.38 7.09
C ARG A 93 3.55 -0.54 5.81
N ALA A 94 2.39 -0.36 5.18
CA ALA A 94 2.21 0.45 3.98
C ALA A 94 1.00 1.39 4.18
N ASP A 95 1.24 2.55 4.76
CA ASP A 95 0.24 3.59 4.92
C ASP A 95 -0.10 4.23 3.56
N PRO A 96 -1.29 4.81 3.39
CA PRO A 96 -1.72 5.33 2.09
C PRO A 96 -0.74 6.29 1.41
N ALA A 97 -0.05 7.12 2.14
CA ALA A 97 0.91 8.09 1.61
C ALA A 97 2.30 7.50 1.29
N GLU A 98 2.57 6.24 1.65
CA GLU A 98 3.91 5.65 1.55
C GLU A 98 3.99 4.53 0.50
N ARG A 99 2.84 4.05 -0.01
CA ARG A 99 2.75 2.84 -0.85
C ARG A 99 3.58 2.91 -2.12
N GLU A 100 3.52 4.05 -2.82
CA GLU A 100 4.28 4.29 -4.04
C GLU A 100 5.79 4.27 -3.77
N GLN A 101 6.22 4.97 -2.72
CA GLN A 101 7.64 5.08 -2.35
C GLN A 101 8.22 3.72 -1.92
N LEU A 102 7.49 2.94 -1.11
CA LEU A 102 7.91 1.60 -0.68
C LEU A 102 8.17 0.67 -1.86
N LEU A 103 7.33 0.73 -2.91
CA LEU A 103 7.52 -0.04 -4.14
C LEU A 103 8.69 0.47 -4.97
N GLN A 104 8.87 1.80 -5.07
CA GLN A 104 9.96 2.43 -5.84
C GLN A 104 11.32 2.18 -5.22
N ASP A 105 11.42 2.18 -3.90
CA ASP A 105 12.66 1.94 -3.15
C ASP A 105 13.00 0.43 -3.07
N GLY A 106 12.04 -0.45 -3.40
CA GLY A 106 12.21 -1.89 -3.29
C GLY A 106 12.14 -2.39 -1.84
N ASP A 107 11.56 -1.61 -0.94
CA ASP A 107 11.32 -2.00 0.45
C ASP A 107 10.23 -3.07 0.56
N VAL A 108 9.33 -3.12 -0.42
CA VAL A 108 8.32 -4.16 -0.58
C VAL A 108 8.27 -4.66 -2.02
N ASP A 109 7.94 -5.94 -2.19
CA ASP A 109 7.77 -6.60 -3.48
C ASP A 109 6.34 -6.37 -4.04
N LEU A 110 5.34 -6.35 -3.16
CA LEU A 110 3.93 -6.16 -3.48
C LEU A 110 3.25 -5.33 -2.38
N VAL A 111 2.17 -4.63 -2.75
CA VAL A 111 1.31 -3.89 -1.80
C VAL A 111 -0.14 -4.35 -1.92
N PHE A 112 -0.70 -4.83 -0.78
CA PHE A 112 -2.12 -5.14 -0.59
C PHE A 112 -2.64 -4.29 0.57
N SER A 113 -3.05 -3.07 0.30
CA SER A 113 -3.41 -2.09 1.34
C SER A 113 -4.57 -1.22 0.88
N THR A 114 -5.72 -1.86 0.54
CA THR A 114 -6.90 -1.16 0.00
C THR A 114 -6.49 -0.12 -1.05
N TYR A 115 -5.69 -0.56 -2.02
CA TYR A 115 -4.94 0.33 -2.90
C TYR A 115 -5.72 0.58 -4.19
N SER A 116 -6.54 1.65 -4.21
CA SER A 116 -7.32 2.05 -5.38
C SER A 116 -6.43 2.31 -6.58
N ILE A 117 -6.75 1.64 -7.70
CA ILE A 117 -6.10 1.82 -9.00
C ILE A 117 -6.52 3.18 -9.55
N THR A 118 -5.56 4.07 -9.83
CA THR A 118 -5.79 5.36 -10.48
C THR A 118 -4.76 5.62 -11.57
N ASP A 119 -5.11 6.44 -12.55
CA ASP A 119 -4.17 6.79 -13.63
C ASP A 119 -2.95 7.55 -13.11
N GLU A 120 -3.10 8.33 -12.06
CA GLU A 120 -1.98 9.02 -11.41
C GLU A 120 -1.01 8.02 -10.77
N ARG A 121 -1.51 7.04 -10.02
CA ARG A 121 -0.70 6.00 -9.38
C ARG A 121 -0.05 5.08 -10.40
N LYS A 122 -0.75 4.77 -11.51
CA LYS A 122 -0.18 4.00 -12.63
C LYS A 122 1.04 4.67 -13.28
N GLN A 123 1.25 5.97 -13.11
CA GLN A 123 2.47 6.64 -13.59
C GLN A 123 3.69 6.27 -12.73
N GLN A 124 3.49 5.92 -11.46
CA GLN A 124 4.54 5.69 -10.48
C GLN A 124 4.82 4.19 -10.23
N VAL A 125 3.76 3.37 -10.24
CA VAL A 125 3.81 1.93 -10.00
C VAL A 125 2.95 1.20 -11.02
N ASP A 126 3.06 -0.12 -11.08
CA ASP A 126 2.11 -0.94 -11.85
C ASP A 126 1.09 -1.61 -10.91
N PHE A 127 -0.02 -2.05 -11.49
CA PHE A 127 -1.08 -2.72 -10.75
C PHE A 127 -1.47 -4.04 -11.38
N ALA A 128 -1.71 -5.04 -10.55
CA ALA A 128 -2.50 -6.20 -10.87
C ALA A 128 -3.87 -6.10 -10.19
N GLY A 129 -4.87 -6.76 -10.71
CA GLY A 129 -6.23 -6.69 -10.19
C GLY A 129 -7.22 -6.10 -11.19
N PRO A 130 -8.37 -5.57 -10.75
CA PRO A 130 -8.72 -5.38 -9.34
C PRO A 130 -9.05 -6.69 -8.62
N TYR A 131 -8.91 -6.71 -7.28
CA TYR A 131 -9.34 -7.83 -6.44
C TYR A 131 -10.56 -7.50 -5.56
N PHE A 132 -10.96 -6.22 -5.49
CA PHE A 132 -12.14 -5.76 -4.76
C PHE A 132 -12.69 -4.47 -5.40
N LEU A 133 -13.98 -4.21 -5.23
CA LEU A 133 -14.63 -2.94 -5.53
C LEU A 133 -15.28 -2.41 -4.25
N ALA A 134 -14.84 -1.25 -3.81
CA ALA A 134 -15.43 -0.47 -2.73
C ALA A 134 -16.00 0.84 -3.26
N HIS A 135 -16.65 1.61 -2.39
CA HIS A 135 -17.16 2.94 -2.71
C HIS A 135 -16.81 3.90 -1.58
N GLN A 136 -16.33 5.10 -1.89
CA GLN A 136 -16.19 6.13 -0.87
C GLN A 136 -17.54 6.43 -0.23
N ASP A 137 -17.58 6.49 1.11
CA ASP A 137 -18.79 6.77 1.90
C ASP A 137 -18.43 7.63 3.13
N LEU A 138 -19.38 7.80 4.01
CA LEU A 138 -19.25 8.58 5.24
C LEU A 138 -19.53 7.70 6.46
N LEU A 139 -18.69 7.83 7.49
CA LEU A 139 -18.94 7.32 8.83
C LEU A 139 -19.35 8.48 9.73
N VAL A 140 -20.45 8.31 10.44
CA VAL A 140 -20.99 9.32 11.34
C VAL A 140 -21.38 8.72 12.69
N ARG A 141 -21.60 9.55 13.70
CA ARG A 141 -22.16 9.11 14.97
C ARG A 141 -23.57 8.54 14.76
N ARG A 142 -23.96 7.54 15.55
CA ARG A 142 -25.21 6.81 15.38
C ARG A 142 -26.45 7.70 15.40
N ASN A 143 -26.43 8.78 16.19
CA ASN A 143 -27.53 9.74 16.34
C ASN A 143 -27.47 10.89 15.32
N GLU A 144 -26.47 10.91 14.42
CA GLU A 144 -26.43 11.91 13.35
C GLU A 144 -27.56 11.65 12.34
N THR A 145 -28.31 12.68 11.99
CA THR A 145 -29.47 12.63 11.08
C THR A 145 -29.34 13.58 9.88
N ASP A 146 -28.48 14.59 9.99
CA ASP A 146 -28.35 15.65 9.00
C ASP A 146 -27.37 15.30 7.89
N ILE A 147 -26.30 14.54 8.25
CA ILE A 147 -25.31 14.05 7.28
C ILE A 147 -25.82 12.75 6.66
N THR A 148 -26.37 12.88 5.44
CA THR A 148 -27.00 11.78 4.70
C THR A 148 -26.32 11.47 3.37
N GLY A 149 -25.24 12.13 3.05
CA GLY A 149 -24.43 11.97 1.83
C GLY A 149 -23.52 13.18 1.62
N PRO A 150 -22.70 13.19 0.56
CA PRO A 150 -21.72 14.26 0.32
C PRO A 150 -22.38 15.66 0.18
N ASP A 151 -23.58 15.73 -0.35
CA ASP A 151 -24.31 17.00 -0.56
C ASP A 151 -24.73 17.68 0.76
N THR A 152 -24.59 17.02 1.89
CA THR A 152 -24.99 17.52 3.21
C THR A 152 -23.80 17.87 4.12
N LEU A 153 -22.62 18.03 3.53
CA LEU A 153 -21.38 18.27 4.27
C LEU A 153 -21.01 19.76 4.41
N ASP A 154 -21.81 20.69 3.86
CA ASP A 154 -21.54 22.12 3.95
C ASP A 154 -21.38 22.59 5.40
N GLY A 155 -20.27 23.28 5.68
CA GLY A 155 -19.92 23.78 7.00
C GLY A 155 -19.48 22.72 8.01
N ARG A 156 -19.35 21.45 7.62
CA ARG A 156 -18.95 20.33 8.48
C ARG A 156 -17.44 20.17 8.53
N VAL A 157 -16.97 19.60 9.64
CA VAL A 157 -15.59 19.16 9.83
C VAL A 157 -15.48 17.68 9.43
N LEU A 158 -14.76 17.41 8.35
CA LEU A 158 -14.59 16.06 7.76
C LEU A 158 -13.17 15.57 7.98
N CYS A 159 -13.01 14.35 8.50
CA CYS A 159 -11.70 13.72 8.59
C CYS A 159 -11.48 12.73 7.43
N SER A 160 -10.30 12.75 6.86
CA SER A 160 -9.81 11.74 5.91
C SER A 160 -8.34 11.45 6.16
N VAL A 161 -7.78 10.47 5.43
CA VAL A 161 -6.39 10.06 5.60
C VAL A 161 -5.55 10.58 4.43
N THR A 162 -4.40 11.16 4.74
CA THR A 162 -3.44 11.65 3.76
C THR A 162 -3.02 10.54 2.78
N GLY A 163 -2.98 10.86 1.48
CA GLY A 163 -2.58 9.92 0.42
C GLY A 163 -3.69 8.98 -0.06
N THR A 164 -4.93 9.18 0.42
CA THR A 164 -6.10 8.43 -0.07
C THR A 164 -6.77 9.14 -1.26
N THR A 165 -7.44 8.35 -2.12
CA THR A 165 -8.36 8.86 -3.15
C THR A 165 -9.48 9.67 -2.52
N SER A 166 -9.94 9.26 -1.34
CA SER A 166 -11.01 9.93 -0.60
C SER A 166 -10.64 11.35 -0.18
N SER A 167 -9.42 11.57 0.35
CA SER A 167 -8.94 12.92 0.69
C SER A 167 -8.79 13.78 -0.57
N ALA A 168 -8.20 13.21 -1.64
CA ALA A 168 -8.05 13.89 -2.92
C ALA A 168 -9.42 14.29 -3.53
N TYR A 169 -10.41 13.39 -3.46
CA TYR A 169 -11.77 13.67 -3.96
C TYR A 169 -12.43 14.83 -3.21
N VAL A 170 -12.33 14.85 -1.88
CA VAL A 170 -12.88 15.96 -1.08
C VAL A 170 -12.18 17.27 -1.43
N THR A 171 -10.85 17.25 -1.54
CA THR A 171 -10.07 18.43 -1.91
C THR A 171 -10.47 18.98 -3.29
N ALA A 172 -10.72 18.10 -4.27
CA ALA A 172 -11.06 18.50 -5.62
C ALA A 172 -12.50 19.00 -5.76
N ASN A 173 -13.45 18.48 -4.97
CA ASN A 173 -14.87 18.70 -5.20
C ASN A 173 -15.56 19.60 -4.16
N PHE A 174 -15.00 19.76 -2.95
CA PHE A 174 -15.66 20.42 -1.83
C PHE A 174 -14.85 21.56 -1.19
N LEU A 175 -13.74 21.99 -1.81
CA LEU A 175 -12.93 23.09 -1.30
C LEU A 175 -13.77 24.36 -1.11
N GLY A 176 -13.73 24.89 0.12
CA GLY A 176 -14.43 26.12 0.51
C GLY A 176 -15.75 25.89 1.26
N ASN A 177 -16.33 24.70 1.18
CA ASN A 177 -17.58 24.37 1.87
C ASN A 177 -17.39 23.44 3.06
N ILE A 178 -16.27 22.67 3.11
CA ILE A 178 -15.97 21.68 4.13
C ILE A 178 -14.64 22.04 4.78
N GLN A 179 -14.53 21.85 6.09
CA GLN A 179 -13.25 21.86 6.79
C GLN A 179 -12.66 20.45 6.77
N LEU A 180 -11.73 20.17 5.86
CA LEU A 180 -11.01 18.89 5.82
C LEU A 180 -9.89 18.87 6.86
N VAL A 181 -9.90 17.83 7.70
CA VAL A 181 -8.83 17.47 8.64
C VAL A 181 -8.21 16.19 8.15
N GLU A 182 -6.92 16.22 7.82
CA GLU A 182 -6.19 15.02 7.43
C GLU A 182 -5.43 14.43 8.61
N LYS A 183 -5.46 13.12 8.72
CA LYS A 183 -4.73 12.33 9.72
C LYS A 183 -3.85 11.30 9.00
N PRO A 184 -2.80 10.79 9.65
CA PRO A 184 -1.96 9.75 9.05
C PRO A 184 -2.63 8.37 9.03
N ARG A 185 -3.63 8.12 9.91
CA ARG A 185 -4.27 6.80 10.09
C ARG A 185 -5.79 6.93 10.18
N PHE A 186 -6.47 5.85 9.75
CA PHE A 186 -7.93 5.77 9.83
C PHE A 186 -8.44 5.71 11.29
N SER A 187 -7.74 4.96 12.16
CA SER A 187 -8.07 4.91 13.60
C SER A 187 -8.03 6.29 14.26
N ASP A 188 -7.12 7.18 13.84
CA ASP A 188 -7.05 8.55 14.37
C ASP A 188 -8.27 9.38 13.95
N CYS A 189 -8.78 9.22 12.71
CA CYS A 189 -10.00 9.86 12.25
C CYS A 189 -11.24 9.32 12.99
N VAL A 190 -11.33 8.00 13.15
CA VAL A 190 -12.48 7.35 13.84
C VAL A 190 -12.52 7.73 15.31
N ALA A 191 -11.37 7.80 15.98
CA ALA A 191 -11.28 8.30 17.36
C ALA A 191 -11.73 9.76 17.47
N ALA A 192 -11.29 10.64 16.54
CA ALA A 192 -11.72 12.02 16.49
C ALA A 192 -13.25 12.16 16.29
N LEU A 193 -13.86 11.31 15.44
CA LEU A 193 -15.30 11.25 15.26
C LEU A 193 -16.02 10.80 16.55
N ALA A 194 -15.53 9.76 17.20
CA ALA A 194 -16.10 9.26 18.44
C ALA A 194 -16.03 10.30 19.58
N ASN A 195 -14.97 11.09 19.62
CA ASN A 195 -14.75 12.20 20.56
C ASN A 195 -15.48 13.51 20.19
N SER A 196 -16.22 13.53 19.07
CA SER A 196 -16.89 14.72 18.55
C SER A 196 -15.94 15.88 18.16
N GLU A 197 -14.71 15.57 17.79
CA GLU A 197 -13.72 16.53 17.27
C GLU A 197 -13.96 16.81 15.77
N VAL A 198 -14.60 15.86 15.07
CA VAL A 198 -15.05 15.98 13.67
C VAL A 198 -16.49 15.51 13.53
N ASP A 199 -17.16 15.90 12.44
CA ASP A 199 -18.56 15.57 12.20
C ASP A 199 -18.72 14.24 11.46
N ALA A 200 -17.81 13.94 10.55
CA ALA A 200 -17.79 12.71 9.78
C ALA A 200 -16.36 12.27 9.45
N VAL A 201 -16.21 10.99 9.11
CA VAL A 201 -14.99 10.43 8.48
C VAL A 201 -15.36 9.96 7.09
N THR A 202 -14.52 10.24 6.10
CA THR A 202 -14.72 9.73 4.74
C THR A 202 -13.54 8.86 4.31
N THR A 203 -13.87 7.69 3.84
CA THR A 203 -13.04 6.73 3.11
C THR A 203 -13.97 5.66 2.53
N ASP A 204 -13.44 4.52 2.15
CA ASP A 204 -14.19 3.45 1.51
C ASP A 204 -15.13 2.75 2.50
N ASP A 205 -16.31 2.45 2.05
CA ASP A 205 -17.42 1.88 2.81
C ASP A 205 -17.04 0.61 3.57
N VAL A 206 -16.23 -0.25 2.98
CA VAL A 206 -15.74 -1.49 3.59
C VAL A 206 -14.77 -1.20 4.76
N ILE A 207 -13.91 -0.17 4.65
CA ILE A 207 -13.03 0.29 5.72
C ILE A 207 -13.88 0.85 6.87
N LEU A 208 -14.84 1.71 6.55
CA LEU A 208 -15.75 2.31 7.52
C LEU A 208 -16.57 1.26 8.26
N ALA A 209 -17.07 0.23 7.54
CA ALA A 209 -17.81 -0.88 8.13
C ALA A 209 -16.94 -1.70 9.11
N GLY A 210 -15.67 -1.94 8.75
CA GLY A 210 -14.70 -2.59 9.62
C GLY A 210 -14.54 -1.87 10.95
N PHE A 211 -14.37 -0.55 10.93
CA PHE A 211 -14.29 0.26 12.14
C PHE A 211 -15.61 0.30 12.94
N ALA A 212 -16.75 0.52 12.26
CA ALA A 212 -18.06 0.59 12.94
C ALA A 212 -18.43 -0.72 13.67
N ALA A 213 -17.87 -1.85 13.23
CA ALA A 213 -18.09 -3.16 13.83
C ALA A 213 -17.19 -3.44 15.05
N GLN A 214 -16.13 -2.65 15.28
CA GLN A 214 -15.26 -2.85 16.43
C GLN A 214 -16.04 -2.70 17.75
N PRO A 215 -15.74 -3.50 18.79
CA PRO A 215 -16.46 -3.47 20.08
C PRO A 215 -16.55 -2.05 20.67
N GLU A 216 -15.53 -1.25 20.46
CA GLU A 216 -15.43 0.13 20.95
C GLU A 216 -16.47 1.05 20.29
N TYR A 217 -16.78 0.85 18.99
CA TYR A 217 -17.61 1.71 18.16
C TYR A 217 -18.99 1.13 17.83
N LYS A 218 -19.18 -0.16 18.07
CA LYS A 218 -20.42 -0.87 17.76
C LYS A 218 -21.62 -0.23 18.46
N GLY A 219 -22.62 0.17 17.66
CA GLY A 219 -23.81 0.88 18.14
C GLY A 219 -23.60 2.36 18.42
N LYS A 220 -22.37 2.89 18.33
CA LYS A 220 -22.06 4.32 18.49
C LYS A 220 -21.84 5.02 17.17
N LEU A 221 -21.27 4.32 16.20
CA LEU A 221 -21.02 4.84 14.83
C LEU A 221 -21.86 4.06 13.81
N LYS A 222 -22.07 4.66 12.63
CA LYS A 222 -22.77 4.04 11.49
C LYS A 222 -22.17 4.56 10.18
N VAL A 223 -22.10 3.71 9.17
CA VAL A 223 -21.88 4.11 7.78
C VAL A 223 -23.17 4.67 7.22
N VAL A 224 -23.10 5.75 6.45
CA VAL A 224 -24.28 6.40 5.85
C VAL A 224 -24.92 5.49 4.81
N GLY A 225 -24.11 4.72 4.06
CA GLY A 225 -24.59 3.73 3.10
C GLY A 225 -25.01 4.35 1.75
N LYS A 226 -24.34 5.43 1.35
CA LYS A 226 -24.54 6.08 0.05
C LYS A 226 -23.18 6.31 -0.61
N GLY A 227 -22.55 5.22 -1.04
CA GLY A 227 -21.30 5.28 -1.78
C GLY A 227 -21.38 6.20 -3.00
N PHE A 228 -20.35 7.01 -3.24
CA PHE A 228 -20.37 8.07 -4.26
C PHE A 228 -19.16 8.07 -5.19
N THR A 229 -18.21 7.14 -5.03
CA THR A 229 -17.13 6.84 -5.99
C THR A 229 -17.00 5.35 -6.18
N ASP A 230 -16.27 4.93 -7.22
CA ASP A 230 -15.84 3.54 -7.41
C ASP A 230 -14.36 3.42 -7.07
N GLU A 231 -14.03 2.53 -6.13
CA GLU A 231 -12.67 2.31 -5.63
C GLU A 231 -12.24 0.87 -5.96
N TYR A 232 -11.57 0.70 -7.08
CA TYR A 232 -11.05 -0.60 -7.53
C TYR A 232 -9.72 -0.90 -6.83
N TYR A 233 -9.71 -1.82 -5.87
CA TYR A 233 -8.48 -2.23 -5.18
C TYR A 233 -7.62 -3.11 -6.06
N GLY A 234 -6.40 -2.67 -6.31
CA GLY A 234 -5.35 -3.44 -6.99
C GLY A 234 -4.21 -3.82 -6.07
N VAL A 235 -3.40 -4.73 -6.56
CA VAL A 235 -2.12 -5.08 -5.97
C VAL A 235 -1.07 -4.18 -6.58
N GLY A 236 -0.41 -3.36 -5.75
CA GLY A 236 0.71 -2.55 -6.19
C GLY A 236 1.93 -3.43 -6.51
N VAL A 237 2.54 -3.18 -7.65
CA VAL A 237 3.72 -3.89 -8.18
C VAL A 237 4.76 -2.85 -8.58
N PRO A 238 6.07 -3.10 -8.41
CA PRO A 238 7.10 -2.20 -8.90
C PRO A 238 6.93 -1.85 -10.39
N LYS A 239 7.19 -0.60 -10.74
CA LYS A 239 7.01 -0.11 -12.11
C LYS A 239 7.85 -0.88 -13.12
N GLY A 240 7.19 -1.36 -14.20
CA GLY A 240 7.84 -2.08 -15.30
C GLY A 240 7.87 -3.60 -15.13
N ASP A 241 7.37 -4.17 -14.04
CA ASP A 241 7.32 -5.63 -13.82
C ASP A 241 6.05 -6.26 -14.38
N ALA A 242 5.91 -6.26 -15.70
CA ALA A 242 4.76 -6.85 -16.39
C ALA A 242 4.62 -8.36 -16.14
N GLU A 243 5.72 -9.06 -15.85
CA GLU A 243 5.69 -10.50 -15.55
C GLU A 243 5.02 -10.73 -14.19
N MET A 244 5.37 -9.95 -13.17
CA MET A 244 4.73 -10.02 -11.85
C MET A 244 3.25 -9.65 -11.95
N VAL A 245 2.89 -8.59 -12.67
CA VAL A 245 1.48 -8.21 -12.93
C VAL A 245 0.71 -9.37 -13.51
N ALA A 246 1.24 -10.06 -14.53
CA ALA A 246 0.58 -11.19 -15.15
C ALA A 246 0.39 -12.38 -14.20
N LYS A 247 1.43 -12.72 -13.41
CA LYS A 247 1.38 -13.79 -12.40
C LYS A 247 0.36 -13.51 -11.30
N VAL A 248 0.35 -12.28 -10.77
CA VAL A 248 -0.59 -11.86 -9.73
C VAL A 248 -2.03 -11.88 -10.28
N ASN A 249 -2.26 -11.39 -11.51
CA ASN A 249 -3.58 -11.46 -12.13
C ASN A 249 -4.08 -12.90 -12.28
N ALA A 250 -3.21 -13.83 -12.71
CA ALA A 250 -3.57 -15.25 -12.80
C ALA A 250 -3.92 -15.83 -11.41
N ALA A 251 -3.17 -15.50 -10.38
CA ALA A 251 -3.45 -15.92 -9.00
C ALA A 251 -4.79 -15.36 -8.49
N LEU A 252 -5.09 -14.08 -8.77
CA LEU A 252 -6.36 -13.45 -8.39
C LEU A 252 -7.55 -14.07 -9.14
N GLN A 253 -7.41 -14.40 -10.42
CA GLN A 253 -8.44 -15.11 -11.18
C GLN A 253 -8.74 -16.48 -10.57
N GLN A 254 -7.70 -17.22 -10.18
CA GLN A 254 -7.86 -18.48 -9.47
C GLN A 254 -8.52 -18.31 -8.10
N TYR A 255 -8.08 -17.34 -7.30
CA TYR A 255 -8.62 -16.99 -5.99
C TYR A 255 -10.13 -16.71 -6.02
N ILE A 256 -10.59 -16.04 -7.07
CA ILE A 256 -12.02 -15.78 -7.30
C ILE A 256 -12.74 -17.05 -7.75
N SER A 257 -12.18 -17.78 -8.72
CA SER A 257 -12.87 -18.92 -9.37
C SER A 257 -12.98 -20.16 -8.48
N ASP A 258 -12.04 -20.36 -7.53
CA ASP A 258 -12.08 -21.48 -6.59
C ASP A 258 -12.90 -21.20 -5.32
N GLY A 259 -13.46 -19.99 -5.18
CA GLY A 259 -14.30 -19.55 -4.07
C GLY A 259 -13.54 -19.04 -2.85
N SER A 260 -12.21 -19.08 -2.83
CA SER A 260 -11.38 -18.61 -1.70
C SER A 260 -11.57 -17.12 -1.45
N TRP A 261 -11.76 -16.32 -2.50
CA TRP A 261 -12.08 -14.90 -2.40
C TRP A 261 -13.33 -14.63 -1.56
N ARG A 262 -14.41 -15.34 -1.84
CA ARG A 262 -15.68 -15.19 -1.12
C ARG A 262 -15.55 -15.68 0.32
N ALA A 263 -14.90 -16.82 0.53
CA ALA A 263 -14.66 -17.38 1.85
C ALA A 263 -13.82 -16.42 2.75
N ALA A 264 -12.81 -15.78 2.16
CA ALA A 264 -11.99 -14.79 2.87
C ALA A 264 -12.82 -13.57 3.31
N LEU A 265 -13.67 -13.03 2.44
CA LEU A 265 -14.55 -11.91 2.78
C LEU A 265 -15.59 -12.29 3.83
N ASP A 266 -16.23 -13.45 3.71
CA ASP A 266 -17.19 -13.95 4.70
C ASP A 266 -16.53 -14.08 6.10
N GLN A 267 -15.26 -14.48 6.14
CA GLN A 267 -14.50 -14.64 7.39
C GLN A 267 -14.09 -13.29 8.00
N THR A 268 -13.71 -12.29 7.19
CA THR A 268 -13.03 -11.08 7.65
C THR A 268 -13.93 -9.86 7.70
N VAL A 269 -14.64 -9.59 6.62
CA VAL A 269 -15.53 -8.42 6.47
C VAL A 269 -16.98 -8.77 6.80
N GLY A 270 -17.41 -10.01 6.52
CA GLY A 270 -18.78 -10.49 6.80
C GLY A 270 -19.28 -10.20 8.22
N PRO A 271 -18.48 -10.39 9.29
CA PRO A 271 -18.89 -10.09 10.66
C PRO A 271 -19.25 -8.63 10.92
N SER A 272 -18.81 -7.69 10.08
CA SER A 272 -19.20 -6.27 10.15
C SER A 272 -20.65 -6.02 9.71
N GLY A 273 -21.27 -6.96 9.00
CA GLY A 273 -22.57 -6.79 8.35
C GLY A 273 -22.48 -6.05 7.00
N TYR A 274 -21.27 -5.86 6.49
CA TYR A 274 -21.05 -5.26 5.17
C TYR A 274 -21.60 -6.17 4.06
N SER A 275 -22.29 -5.56 3.08
CA SER A 275 -22.80 -6.28 1.90
C SER A 275 -21.66 -6.54 0.93
N ILE A 276 -21.17 -7.78 0.91
CA ILE A 276 -20.07 -8.18 0.02
C ILE A 276 -20.51 -8.06 -1.44
N PRO A 277 -19.79 -7.27 -2.27
CA PRO A 277 -20.13 -7.10 -3.69
C PRO A 277 -19.87 -8.37 -4.50
N SER A 278 -20.23 -8.34 -5.79
CA SER A 278 -19.76 -9.35 -6.74
C SER A 278 -18.25 -9.22 -6.96
N PRO A 279 -17.54 -10.33 -7.21
CA PRO A 279 -16.11 -10.27 -7.47
C PRO A 279 -15.82 -9.47 -8.74
N PRO A 280 -14.77 -8.63 -8.75
CA PRO A 280 -14.33 -7.95 -9.96
C PRO A 280 -13.63 -8.91 -10.91
N THR A 281 -13.33 -8.44 -12.13
CA THR A 281 -12.54 -9.20 -13.11
C THR A 281 -11.09 -8.72 -13.09
N PRO A 282 -10.11 -9.51 -12.62
CA PRO A 282 -8.70 -9.11 -12.66
C PRO A 282 -8.23 -8.84 -14.10
N GLY A 283 -7.53 -7.70 -14.30
CA GLY A 283 -7.07 -7.22 -15.59
C GLY A 283 -8.07 -6.34 -16.35
N SER A 284 -9.18 -5.92 -15.71
CA SER A 284 -10.23 -5.11 -16.37
C SER A 284 -10.05 -3.60 -16.23
N VAL A 285 -9.11 -3.11 -15.41
CA VAL A 285 -8.91 -1.67 -15.10
C VAL A 285 -7.48 -1.24 -15.38
#